data_70702b50acf4d05fbde648caf86859b0
#
_entry.id   70702b50acf4d05fbde648caf86859b0
#
_cell.length_a   1.000
_cell.length_b   1.000
_cell.length_c   1.000
_cell.angle_alpha   90.00
_cell.angle_beta   90.00
_cell.angle_gamma   90.00
#
_symmetry.space_group_name_H-M   'P 1'
#
loop_
_entity.id
_entity.type
_entity.pdbx_description
1 polymer ?
#
loop_
_entity_poly.entity_id
_entity_poly.type
_entity_poly.pdbx_seq_one_letter_code
_entity_poly.pdbx_strand_id
1 'polypeptide(L)'
;MKKIHFMALSLMAVGYTYAQEVPTTITETTELLPAPAQEAPKPEPKIEVKPAGRILIDAGYFNANEQKDKFVSGVAIPDARAGLGVRYGNWKAKVDIGYAYGKLSPKDIFIEYGFSKHTLLRGGYFVHQFGMQSATSSSFKISMEEPQSNEAFFNSRLMGLMLLHQKDDFMGTLSLFAEGESMKQSADATGDQGVGMMSRLLYRPQREEGKIFHVGLSGAFETPRYNSNAALNHSSYILKTPFPTRIAKVTAQQATIDNATFLYKFSPELLFARGRLGVEAQYYYVNVNRKSGFENFKASGAYGMFRAIVKGNPYEYNEIDGGIATPRPGALELVAGYNYTDLSDPKADILGGRLNDYSLTFNYYINKYMIWRVRASYTGVTYRQEYVPNGTNRDIPNTNLGLIETRLQIKF
;
A
#
# COMPACT_ATOMS: atom_id res chain seq x y z
N MET A 1 9.12 34.10 -13.26
CA MET A 1 8.63 34.32 -11.88
C MET A 1 7.13 34.57 -11.93
N LYS A 2 6.30 33.54 -11.78
CA LYS A 2 4.84 33.69 -11.61
C LYS A 2 4.48 33.08 -10.26
N LYS A 3 4.04 33.91 -9.36
CA LYS A 3 3.57 33.54 -8.00
C LYS A 3 2.26 32.78 -8.13
N ILE A 4 2.25 31.52 -7.71
CA ILE A 4 1.04 30.73 -7.56
C ILE A 4 0.45 31.10 -6.19
N HIS A 5 -0.74 31.70 -6.19
CA HIS A 5 -1.48 32.03 -4.98
C HIS A 5 -2.14 30.75 -4.44
N PHE A 6 -1.78 30.37 -3.25
CA PHE A 6 -2.53 29.38 -2.47
C PHE A 6 -3.89 29.95 -2.09
N MET A 7 -4.94 29.37 -2.60
CA MET A 7 -6.32 29.69 -2.23
C MET A 7 -6.65 28.93 -0.94
N ALA A 8 -6.59 29.65 0.18
CA ALA A 8 -7.05 29.13 1.46
C ALA A 8 -8.58 29.00 1.45
N LEU A 9 -9.07 27.79 1.63
CA LEU A 9 -10.49 27.51 1.81
C LEU A 9 -10.88 27.93 3.23
N SER A 10 -11.45 29.14 3.39
CA SER A 10 -12.05 29.59 4.64
C SER A 10 -13.40 28.91 4.82
N LEU A 11 -13.55 28.09 5.86
CA LEU A 11 -14.84 27.64 6.35
C LEU A 11 -15.61 28.85 6.92
N MET A 12 -16.65 29.28 6.24
CA MET A 12 -17.63 30.21 6.81
C MET A 12 -18.48 29.46 7.85
N ALA A 13 -18.32 29.87 9.11
CA ALA A 13 -19.28 29.54 10.16
C ALA A 13 -20.49 30.44 9.98
N VAL A 14 -21.62 29.85 9.62
CA VAL A 14 -22.92 30.57 9.61
C VAL A 14 -23.45 30.58 11.03
N GLY A 15 -23.32 31.73 11.69
CA GLY A 15 -23.98 31.99 12.97
C GLY A 15 -25.46 32.32 12.76
N TYR A 16 -26.33 31.52 13.33
CA TYR A 16 -27.75 31.84 13.44
C TYR A 16 -27.95 32.70 14.68
N THR A 17 -28.33 33.96 14.46
CA THR A 17 -28.86 34.83 15.53
C THR A 17 -30.34 34.56 15.70
N TYR A 18 -30.74 34.09 16.88
CA TYR A 18 -32.14 34.01 17.28
C TYR A 18 -32.60 35.40 17.80
N ALA A 19 -33.64 35.96 17.20
CA ALA A 19 -34.38 37.07 17.71
C ALA A 19 -35.28 36.63 18.87
N GLN A 20 -35.18 37.29 20.01
CA GLN A 20 -36.09 37.11 21.14
C GLN A 20 -37.41 37.83 20.85
N GLU A 21 -38.51 37.08 20.79
CA GLU A 21 -39.86 37.63 20.91
C GLU A 21 -40.33 37.52 22.36
N VAL A 22 -40.95 38.59 22.86
CA VAL A 22 -41.50 38.71 24.20
C VAL A 22 -42.83 37.95 24.28
N PRO A 23 -43.07 37.08 25.26
CA PRO A 23 -44.33 36.33 25.34
C PRO A 23 -45.44 37.12 25.97
N THR A 24 -46.59 37.17 25.30
CA THR A 24 -47.88 37.57 25.83
C THR A 24 -48.46 36.47 26.70
N THR A 25 -48.81 36.82 27.95
CA THR A 25 -49.33 35.90 28.97
C THR A 25 -50.73 35.38 28.57
N ILE A 26 -50.85 34.07 28.34
CA ILE A 26 -52.13 33.36 28.36
C ILE A 26 -52.03 32.26 29.41
N THR A 27 -52.87 32.37 30.43
CA THR A 27 -53.03 31.39 31.52
C THR A 27 -53.88 30.24 31.01
N GLU A 28 -53.25 29.12 30.59
CA GLU A 28 -53.96 27.86 30.45
C GLU A 28 -53.32 26.80 31.37
N THR A 29 -54.20 26.11 32.09
CA THR A 29 -53.88 25.01 32.97
C THR A 29 -53.21 23.87 32.20
N THR A 30 -51.88 23.76 32.33
CA THR A 30 -51.10 22.70 31.66
C THR A 30 -51.05 21.50 32.59
N GLU A 31 -51.66 20.38 32.17
CA GLU A 31 -51.32 19.07 32.69
C GLU A 31 -49.80 18.85 32.50
N LEU A 32 -49.12 18.54 33.61
CA LEU A 32 -47.69 18.25 33.62
C LEU A 32 -47.46 16.93 32.83
N LEU A 33 -47.05 17.08 31.57
CA LEU A 33 -46.44 15.96 30.84
C LEU A 33 -45.20 15.49 31.62
N PRO A 34 -45.00 14.19 31.80
CA PRO A 34 -43.80 13.69 32.47
C PRO A 34 -42.57 14.19 31.73
N ALA A 35 -41.60 14.74 32.49
CA ALA A 35 -40.34 15.20 31.94
C ALA A 35 -39.72 14.10 31.06
N PRO A 36 -39.17 14.43 29.87
CA PRO A 36 -38.48 13.43 29.04
C PRO A 36 -37.40 12.76 29.89
N ALA A 37 -37.43 11.44 29.91
CA ALA A 37 -36.43 10.64 30.64
C ALA A 37 -35.04 11.14 30.22
N GLN A 38 -34.26 11.68 31.15
CA GLN A 38 -32.87 12.02 30.91
C GLN A 38 -32.16 10.72 30.48
N GLU A 39 -31.71 10.65 29.22
CA GLU A 39 -30.83 9.57 28.81
C GLU A 39 -29.65 9.50 29.76
N ALA A 40 -29.41 8.33 30.36
CA ALA A 40 -28.27 8.13 31.22
C ALA A 40 -26.98 8.53 30.48
N PRO A 41 -26.06 9.26 31.12
CA PRO A 41 -24.84 9.72 30.48
C PRO A 41 -24.11 8.50 29.91
N LYS A 42 -23.77 8.56 28.60
CA LYS A 42 -22.99 7.49 27.95
C LYS A 42 -21.68 7.31 28.71
N PRO A 43 -21.31 6.08 29.08
CA PRO A 43 -20.07 5.84 29.82
C PRO A 43 -18.89 6.41 29.05
N GLU A 44 -17.98 7.05 29.76
CA GLU A 44 -16.75 7.60 29.14
C GLU A 44 -15.96 6.48 28.44
N PRO A 45 -15.44 6.73 27.22
CA PRO A 45 -14.66 5.75 26.51
C PRO A 45 -13.39 5.42 27.29
N LYS A 46 -13.06 4.13 27.38
CA LYS A 46 -11.82 3.67 28.03
C LYS A 46 -10.68 3.68 27.01
N ILE A 47 -9.48 3.99 27.48
CA ILE A 47 -8.26 3.84 26.69
C ILE A 47 -7.92 2.35 26.59
N GLU A 48 -7.86 1.83 25.38
CA GLU A 48 -7.36 0.49 25.08
C GLU A 48 -5.98 0.58 24.45
N VAL A 49 -5.00 -0.09 25.02
CA VAL A 49 -3.64 -0.20 24.47
C VAL A 49 -3.39 -1.66 24.09
N LYS A 50 -2.99 -1.89 22.82
CA LYS A 50 -2.70 -3.23 22.30
C LYS A 50 -1.31 -3.25 21.72
N PRO A 51 -0.38 -4.08 22.26
CA PRO A 51 0.88 -4.35 21.60
C PRO A 51 0.60 -5.08 20.28
N ALA A 52 1.44 -4.83 19.31
CA ALA A 52 1.42 -5.51 18.03
C ALA A 52 2.84 -5.75 17.54
N GLY A 53 3.05 -6.84 16.86
CA GLY A 53 4.36 -7.14 16.34
C GLY A 53 4.34 -8.26 15.30
N ARG A 54 5.50 -8.43 14.65
CA ARG A 54 5.73 -9.48 13.68
C ARG A 54 7.20 -9.82 13.58
N ILE A 55 7.51 -11.10 13.42
CA ILE A 55 8.84 -11.60 13.07
C ILE A 55 8.68 -12.52 11.86
N LEU A 56 9.53 -12.34 10.86
CA LEU A 56 9.69 -13.24 9.72
C LEU A 56 11.03 -13.97 9.86
N ILE A 57 11.02 -15.29 9.70
CA ILE A 57 12.19 -16.14 9.69
C ILE A 57 12.17 -16.88 8.36
N ASP A 58 13.14 -16.60 7.51
CA ASP A 58 13.22 -17.10 6.14
C ASP A 58 14.42 -18.01 5.97
N ALA A 59 14.26 -19.04 5.15
CA ALA A 59 15.36 -19.83 4.60
C ALA A 59 15.11 -20.01 3.11
N GLY A 60 16.19 -19.91 2.29
CA GLY A 60 16.06 -19.97 0.84
C GLY A 60 17.25 -20.62 0.16
N TYR A 61 16.96 -21.27 -0.96
CA TYR A 61 17.91 -21.79 -1.92
C TYR A 61 17.72 -21.08 -3.25
N PHE A 62 18.82 -20.61 -3.84
CA PHE A 62 18.84 -19.81 -5.06
C PHE A 62 19.70 -20.47 -6.12
N ASN A 63 19.22 -20.45 -7.36
CA ASN A 63 19.96 -20.86 -8.55
C ASN A 63 19.81 -19.77 -9.62
N ALA A 64 20.86 -18.98 -9.81
CA ALA A 64 20.91 -17.92 -10.80
C ALA A 64 21.92 -18.24 -11.91
N ASN A 65 21.62 -17.81 -13.16
CA ASN A 65 22.58 -17.94 -14.26
C ASN A 65 23.67 -16.86 -14.18
N GLU A 66 23.29 -15.64 -13.75
CA GLU A 66 24.16 -14.48 -13.62
C GLU A 66 24.16 -13.93 -12.19
N GLN A 67 25.18 -13.15 -11.83
CA GLN A 67 25.29 -12.52 -10.50
C GLN A 67 25.20 -13.54 -9.34
N LYS A 68 25.74 -14.74 -9.53
CA LYS A 68 25.65 -15.85 -8.57
C LYS A 68 26.19 -15.49 -7.18
N ASP A 69 27.19 -14.65 -7.14
CA ASP A 69 27.82 -14.08 -5.92
C ASP A 69 26.82 -13.26 -5.06
N LYS A 70 25.77 -12.70 -5.68
CA LYS A 70 24.74 -11.91 -5.00
C LYS A 70 23.55 -12.74 -4.53
N PHE A 71 23.35 -13.93 -5.08
CA PHE A 71 22.25 -14.84 -4.72
C PHE A 71 22.75 -15.97 -3.81
N VAL A 72 23.19 -15.60 -2.62
CA VAL A 72 23.68 -16.56 -1.63
C VAL A 72 22.52 -17.20 -0.90
N SER A 73 22.42 -18.53 -0.97
CA SER A 73 21.45 -19.33 -0.24
C SER A 73 21.72 -19.28 1.26
N GLY A 74 20.68 -19.27 2.08
CA GLY A 74 20.86 -19.20 3.53
C GLY A 74 19.58 -18.85 4.30
N VAL A 75 19.78 -18.40 5.54
CA VAL A 75 18.71 -18.02 6.47
C VAL A 75 18.78 -16.53 6.77
N ALA A 76 17.62 -15.92 7.05
CA ALA A 76 17.54 -14.49 7.41
C ALA A 76 16.35 -14.21 8.32
N ILE A 77 16.43 -13.07 9.03
CA ILE A 77 15.28 -12.42 9.66
C ILE A 77 15.04 -11.11 8.89
N PRO A 78 14.28 -11.15 7.78
CA PRO A 78 14.16 -10.01 6.87
C PRO A 78 13.27 -8.90 7.42
N ASP A 79 12.49 -9.17 8.47
CA ASP A 79 11.61 -8.17 9.07
C ASP A 79 11.22 -8.60 10.50
N ALA A 80 11.55 -7.76 11.46
CA ALA A 80 11.04 -7.82 12.82
C ALA A 80 10.38 -6.47 13.13
N ARG A 81 9.18 -6.49 13.73
CA ARG A 81 8.42 -5.28 14.07
C ARG A 81 7.90 -5.34 15.48
N ALA A 82 7.89 -4.19 16.12
CA ALA A 82 7.19 -3.95 17.37
C ALA A 82 6.42 -2.63 17.27
N GLY A 83 5.25 -2.59 17.87
CA GLY A 83 4.41 -1.40 17.84
C GLY A 83 3.31 -1.43 18.88
N LEU A 84 2.62 -0.32 18.97
CA LEU A 84 1.48 -0.11 19.85
C LEU A 84 0.31 0.45 19.06
N GLY A 85 -0.87 -0.11 19.27
CA GLY A 85 -2.15 0.46 18.87
C GLY A 85 -2.86 1.02 20.10
N VAL A 86 -3.38 2.23 19.99
CA VAL A 86 -4.18 2.87 21.05
C VAL A 86 -5.55 3.20 20.49
N ARG A 87 -6.60 2.93 21.24
CA ARG A 87 -7.98 3.32 20.91
C ARG A 87 -8.61 4.09 22.08
N TYR A 88 -9.30 5.17 21.75
CA TYR A 88 -10.10 5.95 22.69
C TYR A 88 -11.34 6.50 21.97
N GLY A 89 -12.50 5.95 22.27
CA GLY A 89 -13.73 6.27 21.55
C GLY A 89 -13.59 6.06 20.02
N ASN A 90 -13.78 7.12 19.26
CA ASN A 90 -13.65 7.12 17.80
C ASN A 90 -12.20 7.33 17.31
N TRP A 91 -11.28 7.59 18.22
CA TRP A 91 -9.86 7.77 17.90
C TRP A 91 -9.10 6.45 17.91
N LYS A 92 -8.18 6.32 16.98
CA LYS A 92 -7.21 5.24 16.95
C LYS A 92 -5.84 5.82 16.56
N ALA A 93 -4.82 5.44 17.30
CA ALA A 93 -3.44 5.77 16.97
C ALA A 93 -2.62 4.48 16.81
N LYS A 94 -1.59 4.54 16.00
CA LYS A 94 -0.66 3.43 15.80
C LYS A 94 0.76 3.96 15.67
N VAL A 95 1.71 3.26 16.32
CA VAL A 95 3.14 3.48 16.16
C VAL A 95 3.81 2.13 15.98
N ASP A 96 4.46 1.91 14.83
CA ASP A 96 5.22 0.71 14.52
C ASP A 96 6.68 1.07 14.19
N ILE A 97 7.62 0.30 14.71
CA ILE A 97 9.06 0.35 14.39
C ILE A 97 9.46 -1.01 13.82
N GLY A 98 10.22 -1.02 12.74
CA GLY A 98 10.75 -2.23 12.14
C GLY A 98 12.27 -2.28 12.25
N TYR A 99 12.78 -3.47 12.42
CA TYR A 99 14.20 -3.81 12.37
C TYR A 99 14.43 -4.85 11.26
N ALA A 100 15.42 -4.59 10.43
CA ALA A 100 15.87 -5.53 9.41
C ALA A 100 17.34 -5.26 9.08
N TYR A 101 18.15 -6.31 9.09
CA TYR A 101 19.55 -6.26 8.65
C TYR A 101 20.38 -5.11 9.30
N GLY A 102 20.29 -4.97 10.62
CA GLY A 102 21.02 -3.95 11.37
C GLY A 102 20.43 -2.54 11.31
N LYS A 103 19.28 -2.33 10.65
CA LYS A 103 18.67 -1.01 10.50
C LYS A 103 17.30 -0.93 11.17
N LEU A 104 17.11 0.08 12.00
CA LEU A 104 15.80 0.50 12.49
C LEU A 104 15.12 1.40 11.44
N SER A 105 13.81 1.28 11.32
CA SER A 105 13.03 2.12 10.40
C SER A 105 11.62 2.35 10.94
N PRO A 106 11.09 3.58 10.86
CA PRO A 106 9.69 3.85 11.14
C PRO A 106 8.83 3.05 10.15
N LYS A 107 7.71 2.53 10.65
CA LYS A 107 6.67 1.88 9.85
C LYS A 107 5.41 2.74 9.90
N ASP A 108 4.28 2.19 10.31
CA ASP A 108 3.05 2.96 10.38
C ASP A 108 3.04 3.84 11.64
N ILE A 109 2.97 5.16 11.47
CA ILE A 109 2.83 6.15 12.55
C ILE A 109 1.68 7.06 12.14
N PHE A 110 0.49 6.85 12.71
CA PHE A 110 -0.70 7.61 12.33
C PHE A 110 -1.70 7.75 13.47
N ILE A 111 -2.57 8.74 13.31
CA ILE A 111 -3.80 8.90 14.05
C ILE A 111 -5.00 8.79 13.09
N GLU A 112 -6.09 8.20 13.55
CA GLU A 112 -7.30 7.97 12.78
C GLU A 112 -8.51 8.38 13.59
N TYR A 113 -9.46 9.06 12.97
CA TYR A 113 -10.75 9.40 13.55
C TYR A 113 -11.88 8.80 12.73
N GLY A 114 -12.75 8.02 13.37
CA GLY A 114 -13.96 7.47 12.78
C GLY A 114 -15.14 8.41 12.97
N PHE A 115 -15.56 9.10 11.92
CA PHE A 115 -16.79 9.92 11.95
C PHE A 115 -18.04 9.05 12.09
N SER A 116 -18.00 7.87 11.49
CA SER A 116 -19.06 6.87 11.55
C SER A 116 -18.47 5.49 11.26
N LYS A 117 -19.30 4.44 11.30
CA LYS A 117 -18.90 3.09 10.84
C LYS A 117 -18.54 3.02 9.35
N HIS A 118 -18.84 4.06 8.59
CA HIS A 118 -18.65 4.14 7.15
C HIS A 118 -17.56 5.12 6.72
N THR A 119 -17.14 6.03 7.57
CA THR A 119 -16.24 7.12 7.21
C THR A 119 -15.16 7.30 8.26
N LEU A 120 -13.91 7.31 7.82
CA LEU A 120 -12.75 7.62 8.66
C LEU A 120 -11.78 8.57 7.95
N LEU A 121 -11.06 9.34 8.75
CA LEU A 121 -9.92 10.14 8.31
C LEU A 121 -8.68 9.65 9.06
N ARG A 122 -7.61 9.40 8.31
CA ARG A 122 -6.31 9.01 8.85
C ARG A 122 -5.26 10.04 8.45
N GLY A 123 -4.44 10.46 9.41
CA GLY A 123 -3.32 11.37 9.19
C GLY A 123 -2.04 10.83 9.78
N GLY A 124 -0.91 11.02 9.09
CA GLY A 124 0.40 10.58 9.54
C GLY A 124 1.24 9.93 8.45
N TYR A 125 2.16 9.06 8.86
CA TYR A 125 3.07 8.31 8.01
C TYR A 125 2.60 6.86 7.86
N PHE A 126 2.07 6.50 6.70
CA PHE A 126 1.49 5.18 6.46
C PHE A 126 1.41 4.87 4.95
N VAL A 127 0.97 3.66 4.61
CA VAL A 127 0.74 3.25 3.22
C VAL A 127 -0.63 3.74 2.76
N HIS A 128 -0.65 4.65 1.78
CA HIS A 128 -1.87 5.10 1.12
C HIS A 128 -2.36 4.05 0.12
N GLN A 129 -3.66 3.87 -0.03
CA GLN A 129 -4.21 2.79 -0.85
C GLN A 129 -4.11 3.08 -2.35
N PHE A 130 -3.37 2.24 -3.08
CA PHE A 130 -3.27 2.22 -4.54
C PHE A 130 -3.39 0.77 -5.04
N GLY A 131 -4.62 0.28 -5.14
CA GLY A 131 -4.93 -1.11 -5.47
C GLY A 131 -4.90 -2.06 -4.28
N MET A 132 -5.25 -3.33 -4.52
CA MET A 132 -5.39 -4.37 -3.51
C MET A 132 -4.10 -4.62 -2.71
N GLN A 133 -2.98 -4.78 -3.42
CA GLN A 133 -1.73 -5.14 -2.77
C GLN A 133 -1.24 -4.06 -1.81
N SER A 134 -1.39 -2.77 -2.15
CA SER A 134 -1.01 -1.68 -1.26
C SER A 134 -1.96 -1.53 -0.05
N ALA A 135 -3.25 -1.81 -0.23
CA ALA A 135 -4.25 -1.73 0.81
C ALA A 135 -4.11 -2.84 1.86
N THR A 136 -3.71 -4.04 1.42
CA THR A 136 -3.54 -5.20 2.31
C THR A 136 -2.26 -5.07 3.13
N SER A 137 -2.38 -5.18 4.45
CA SER A 137 -1.22 -5.20 5.33
C SER A 137 -0.22 -6.29 4.93
N SER A 138 1.07 -5.95 4.99
CA SER A 138 2.15 -6.91 4.69
C SER A 138 2.16 -8.18 5.59
N SER A 139 1.40 -8.19 6.69
CA SER A 139 1.21 -9.39 7.53
C SER A 139 0.17 -10.36 6.98
N PHE A 140 -0.61 -9.94 5.99
CA PHE A 140 -1.75 -10.69 5.45
C PHE A 140 -1.63 -10.97 3.95
N LYS A 141 -0.47 -10.69 3.34
CA LYS A 141 -0.20 -11.03 1.95
C LYS A 141 -0.33 -12.54 1.72
N ILE A 142 -0.86 -12.91 0.57
CA ILE A 142 -1.13 -14.32 0.23
C ILE A 142 0.10 -15.05 -0.31
N SER A 143 1.01 -14.36 -0.97
CA SER A 143 2.33 -14.88 -1.35
C SER A 143 3.39 -14.46 -0.33
N MET A 144 4.53 -15.12 -0.31
CA MET A 144 5.66 -14.71 0.54
C MET A 144 6.13 -13.31 0.19
N GLU A 145 6.17 -12.99 -1.11
CA GLU A 145 6.56 -11.68 -1.62
C GLU A 145 5.41 -11.05 -2.41
N GLU A 146 5.44 -9.73 -2.48
CA GLU A 146 4.51 -8.97 -3.30
C GLU A 146 4.86 -9.11 -4.79
N PRO A 147 3.89 -9.02 -5.70
CA PRO A 147 4.17 -8.97 -7.14
C PRO A 147 5.13 -7.81 -7.46
N GLN A 148 6.12 -8.06 -8.32
CA GLN A 148 7.11 -7.05 -8.70
C GLN A 148 6.47 -5.83 -9.37
N SER A 149 5.36 -6.01 -10.09
CA SER A 149 4.57 -4.89 -10.62
C SER A 149 4.03 -4.00 -9.49
N ASN A 150 3.56 -4.56 -8.37
CA ASN A 150 3.17 -3.75 -7.23
C ASN A 150 4.37 -3.00 -6.63
N GLU A 151 5.49 -3.68 -6.42
CA GLU A 151 6.71 -3.07 -5.86
C GLU A 151 7.24 -1.92 -6.73
N ALA A 152 7.15 -2.04 -8.06
CA ALA A 152 7.64 -1.03 -9.01
C ALA A 152 6.76 0.23 -9.05
N PHE A 153 5.43 0.09 -9.00
CA PHE A 153 4.48 1.19 -9.23
C PHE A 153 3.82 1.72 -7.96
N PHE A 154 3.94 1.01 -6.87
CA PHE A 154 3.41 1.39 -5.59
C PHE A 154 4.35 2.36 -4.85
N ASN A 155 3.77 3.22 -4.07
CA ASN A 155 4.53 4.05 -3.14
C ASN A 155 4.66 3.35 -1.80
N SER A 156 5.85 3.35 -1.24
CA SER A 156 6.04 3.00 0.17
C SER A 156 5.25 3.98 1.07
N ARG A 157 5.51 4.01 2.36
CA ARG A 157 4.84 4.94 3.27
C ARG A 157 5.11 6.39 2.91
N LEU A 158 4.07 7.21 2.96
CA LEU A 158 4.09 8.63 2.68
C LEU A 158 3.48 9.38 3.86
N MET A 159 3.89 10.62 4.08
CA MET A 159 3.29 11.52 5.08
C MET A 159 2.05 12.17 4.46
N GLY A 160 0.88 12.02 5.07
CA GLY A 160 -0.31 12.62 4.49
C GLY A 160 -1.61 12.33 5.23
N LEU A 161 -2.70 12.65 4.55
CA LEU A 161 -4.07 12.43 5.00
C LEU A 161 -4.78 11.47 4.04
N MET A 162 -5.62 10.60 4.56
CA MET A 162 -6.48 9.71 3.78
C MET A 162 -7.88 9.70 4.37
N LEU A 163 -8.85 10.11 3.57
CA LEU A 163 -10.27 9.91 3.82
C LEU A 163 -10.68 8.58 3.21
N LEU A 164 -11.37 7.73 3.97
CA LEU A 164 -12.02 6.51 3.50
C LEU A 164 -13.52 6.64 3.75
N HIS A 165 -14.31 6.40 2.73
CA HIS A 165 -15.76 6.30 2.83
C HIS A 165 -16.25 5.03 2.15
N GLN A 166 -17.20 4.34 2.80
CA GLN A 166 -17.84 3.16 2.24
C GLN A 166 -19.34 3.21 2.53
N LYS A 167 -20.13 2.90 1.52
CA LYS A 167 -21.58 2.81 1.62
C LYS A 167 -22.11 1.81 0.61
N ASP A 168 -23.00 0.96 1.05
CA ASP A 168 -23.58 -0.10 0.23
C ASP A 168 -22.47 -0.91 -0.48
N ASP A 169 -22.50 -1.02 -1.78
CA ASP A 169 -21.52 -1.75 -2.59
C ASP A 169 -20.28 -0.92 -2.95
N PHE A 170 -20.22 0.35 -2.58
CA PHE A 170 -19.12 1.23 -2.95
C PHE A 170 -18.16 1.49 -1.79
N MET A 171 -16.89 1.59 -2.11
CA MET A 171 -15.85 2.09 -1.22
C MET A 171 -14.94 3.03 -2.01
N GLY A 172 -14.57 4.15 -1.39
CA GLY A 172 -13.62 5.10 -1.95
C GLY A 172 -12.60 5.56 -0.92
N THR A 173 -11.38 5.80 -1.37
CA THR A 173 -10.36 6.52 -0.62
C THR A 173 -9.87 7.71 -1.42
N LEU A 174 -9.58 8.80 -0.71
CA LEU A 174 -8.91 9.97 -1.26
C LEU A 174 -7.76 10.34 -0.33
N SER A 175 -6.57 10.45 -0.88
CA SER A 175 -5.35 10.78 -0.12
C SER A 175 -4.67 12.00 -0.70
N LEU A 176 -4.16 12.86 0.19
CA LEU A 176 -3.21 13.94 -0.12
C LEU A 176 -1.95 13.67 0.67
N PHE A 177 -0.80 13.75 0.04
CA PHE A 177 0.46 13.36 0.70
C PHE A 177 1.67 14.14 0.19
N ALA A 178 2.66 14.22 1.06
CA ALA A 178 4.04 14.54 0.74
C ALA A 178 4.87 13.26 0.69
N GLU A 179 6.07 13.36 0.16
CA GLU A 179 6.98 12.22 0.07
C GLU A 179 7.41 11.65 1.44
N GLY A 180 7.79 10.36 1.48
CA GLY A 180 8.17 9.68 2.71
C GLY A 180 9.51 10.12 3.31
N GLU A 181 10.26 10.95 2.61
CA GLU A 181 11.56 11.45 3.08
C GLU A 181 11.41 12.41 4.26
N SER A 182 10.24 13.08 4.39
CA SER A 182 9.86 13.90 5.54
C SER A 182 9.95 13.19 6.91
N MET A 183 9.96 11.86 6.94
CA MET A 183 10.17 11.07 8.17
C MET A 183 11.63 10.75 8.45
N LYS A 184 12.55 11.07 7.54
CA LYS A 184 13.96 10.68 7.65
C LYS A 184 14.89 11.87 7.71
N GLN A 185 14.47 12.98 7.13
CA GLN A 185 15.26 14.19 6.99
C GLN A 185 14.40 15.42 7.20
N SER A 186 15.01 16.50 7.65
CA SER A 186 14.36 17.80 7.81
C SER A 186 14.16 18.51 6.45
N ALA A 187 13.27 19.48 6.40
CA ALA A 187 12.94 20.20 5.18
C ALA A 187 14.10 21.05 4.62
N ASP A 188 15.02 21.51 5.49
CA ASP A 188 16.22 22.21 5.06
C ASP A 188 17.22 21.29 4.33
N ALA A 189 17.22 19.99 4.66
CA ALA A 189 18.04 19.00 3.97
C ALA A 189 17.41 18.51 2.66
N THR A 190 16.08 18.44 2.60
CA THR A 190 15.37 17.91 1.42
C THR A 190 14.91 18.99 0.42
N GLY A 191 14.78 20.24 0.86
CA GLY A 191 14.15 21.31 0.09
C GLY A 191 12.63 21.15 -0.03
N ASP A 192 12.02 21.75 -1.05
CA ASP A 192 10.60 21.64 -1.33
C ASP A 192 10.22 20.19 -1.63
N GLN A 193 9.35 19.61 -0.79
CA GLN A 193 9.01 18.20 -0.90
C GLN A 193 8.06 17.93 -2.06
N GLY A 194 8.24 16.78 -2.70
CA GLY A 194 7.29 16.26 -3.67
C GLY A 194 5.94 15.96 -3.01
N VAL A 195 4.86 16.37 -3.67
CA VAL A 195 3.48 16.18 -3.20
C VAL A 195 2.67 15.38 -4.20
N GLY A 196 1.58 14.81 -3.75
CA GLY A 196 0.70 14.07 -4.62
C GLY A 196 -0.69 13.85 -4.04
N MET A 197 -1.55 13.35 -4.90
CA MET A 197 -2.88 12.88 -4.56
C MET A 197 -3.11 11.48 -5.12
N MET A 198 -3.93 10.70 -4.43
CA MET A 198 -4.23 9.31 -4.78
C MET A 198 -5.66 8.97 -4.40
N SER A 199 -6.32 8.17 -5.22
CA SER A 199 -7.66 7.65 -4.97
C SER A 199 -7.75 6.20 -5.36
N ARG A 200 -8.57 5.43 -4.63
CA ARG A 200 -8.98 4.07 -4.98
C ARG A 200 -10.49 3.98 -4.85
N LEU A 201 -11.16 3.50 -5.89
CA LEU A 201 -12.60 3.34 -5.95
C LEU A 201 -12.92 1.88 -6.21
N LEU A 202 -13.83 1.30 -5.43
CA LEU A 202 -14.28 -0.08 -5.53
C LEU A 202 -15.80 -0.16 -5.71
N TYR A 203 -16.23 -1.03 -6.61
CA TYR A 203 -17.57 -1.59 -6.66
C TYR A 203 -17.50 -3.05 -6.25
N ARG A 204 -18.21 -3.43 -5.16
CA ARG A 204 -18.06 -4.72 -4.46
C ARG A 204 -19.43 -5.29 -4.05
N PRO A 205 -20.23 -5.73 -5.03
CA PRO A 205 -21.61 -6.16 -4.81
C PRO A 205 -21.73 -7.51 -4.08
N GLN A 206 -20.64 -8.30 -4.00
CA GLN A 206 -20.64 -9.59 -3.31
C GLN A 206 -19.49 -9.63 -2.30
N ARG A 207 -19.81 -9.76 -1.01
CA ARG A 207 -18.86 -9.73 0.11
C ARG A 207 -19.15 -10.80 1.18
N GLU A 208 -20.02 -11.74 0.83
CA GLU A 208 -20.39 -12.86 1.71
C GLU A 208 -19.29 -13.92 1.74
N GLU A 209 -19.24 -14.73 2.80
CA GLU A 209 -18.34 -15.88 2.88
C GLU A 209 -18.55 -16.80 1.67
N GLY A 210 -17.47 -17.08 0.96
CA GLY A 210 -17.49 -17.92 -0.25
C GLY A 210 -18.18 -17.33 -1.47
N LYS A 211 -18.56 -16.04 -1.44
CA LYS A 211 -19.16 -15.35 -2.58
C LYS A 211 -18.66 -13.92 -2.62
N ILE A 212 -17.54 -13.72 -3.27
CA ILE A 212 -16.82 -12.46 -3.31
C ILE A 212 -16.66 -12.01 -4.75
N PHE A 213 -17.00 -10.77 -5.01
CA PHE A 213 -16.71 -10.11 -6.28
C PHE A 213 -16.50 -8.62 -6.05
N HIS A 214 -15.36 -8.10 -6.51
CA HIS A 214 -15.20 -6.67 -6.69
C HIS A 214 -14.37 -6.32 -7.91
N VAL A 215 -14.62 -5.14 -8.44
CA VAL A 215 -13.79 -4.44 -9.41
C VAL A 215 -13.42 -3.08 -8.85
N GLY A 216 -12.25 -2.59 -9.19
CA GLY A 216 -11.77 -1.32 -8.70
C GLY A 216 -10.88 -0.59 -9.69
N LEU A 217 -10.70 0.68 -9.42
CA LEU A 217 -9.77 1.55 -10.15
C LEU A 217 -9.07 2.46 -9.17
N SER A 218 -7.75 2.49 -9.25
CA SER A 218 -6.92 3.46 -8.54
C SER A 218 -6.28 4.44 -9.51
N GLY A 219 -6.10 5.68 -9.05
CA GLY A 219 -5.38 6.73 -9.77
C GLY A 219 -4.50 7.53 -8.83
N ALA A 220 -3.38 8.04 -9.33
CA ALA A 220 -2.51 8.95 -8.58
C ALA A 220 -1.85 9.97 -9.50
N PHE A 221 -1.58 11.13 -8.93
CA PHE A 221 -0.78 12.19 -9.51
C PHE A 221 0.30 12.60 -8.49
N GLU A 222 1.54 12.76 -8.94
CA GLU A 222 2.68 13.05 -8.06
C GLU A 222 3.65 14.03 -8.74
N THR A 223 4.25 14.91 -7.93
CA THR A 223 5.40 15.72 -8.35
C THR A 223 6.71 14.99 -8.03
N PRO A 224 7.83 15.34 -8.70
CA PRO A 224 9.13 14.73 -8.45
C PRO A 224 9.57 14.86 -7.00
N ARG A 225 10.32 13.86 -6.51
CA ARG A 225 10.70 13.69 -5.12
C ARG A 225 12.15 14.05 -4.88
N TYR A 226 12.49 14.12 -3.60
CA TYR A 226 13.87 14.23 -3.16
C TYR A 226 14.74 13.10 -3.71
N ASN A 227 15.92 13.48 -4.17
CA ASN A 227 17.00 12.58 -4.53
C ASN A 227 18.31 13.15 -3.98
N SER A 228 19.13 12.31 -3.34
CA SER A 228 20.43 12.71 -2.81
C SER A 228 21.45 13.14 -3.89
N ASN A 229 21.24 12.72 -5.15
CA ASN A 229 21.99 13.24 -6.29
C ASN A 229 21.38 14.59 -6.70
N ALA A 230 22.14 15.67 -6.56
CA ALA A 230 21.68 17.02 -6.85
C ALA A 230 21.14 17.20 -8.29
N ALA A 231 21.70 16.50 -9.28
CA ALA A 231 21.24 16.55 -10.66
C ALA A 231 19.85 15.93 -10.87
N LEU A 232 19.43 15.04 -9.98
CA LEU A 232 18.16 14.33 -10.01
C LEU A 232 17.14 14.85 -8.97
N ASN A 233 17.59 15.74 -8.07
CA ASN A 233 16.78 16.25 -6.98
C ASN A 233 15.56 17.03 -7.51
N HIS A 234 14.36 16.71 -7.06
CA HIS A 234 13.07 17.29 -7.47
C HIS A 234 12.86 17.39 -9.01
N SER A 235 13.57 16.53 -9.75
CA SER A 235 13.51 16.48 -11.21
C SER A 235 13.55 15.06 -11.76
N SER A 236 13.35 14.05 -10.89
CA SER A 236 13.44 12.65 -11.30
C SER A 236 12.45 11.75 -10.57
N TYR A 237 12.24 10.57 -11.17
CA TYR A 237 11.61 9.41 -10.51
C TYR A 237 12.51 8.20 -10.66
N ILE A 238 12.53 7.35 -9.64
CA ILE A 238 13.18 6.05 -9.68
C ILE A 238 12.12 4.99 -9.47
N LEU A 239 11.79 4.24 -10.52
CA LEU A 239 10.94 3.06 -10.44
C LEU A 239 11.84 1.84 -10.33
N LYS A 240 11.66 1.04 -9.30
CA LYS A 240 12.51 -0.14 -9.07
C LYS A 240 11.76 -1.26 -8.36
N THR A 241 12.22 -2.48 -8.61
CA THR A 241 11.75 -3.66 -7.88
C THR A 241 12.91 -4.63 -7.61
N PRO A 242 12.93 -5.30 -6.44
CA PRO A 242 13.89 -6.37 -6.18
C PRO A 242 13.49 -7.65 -6.92
N PHE A 243 14.41 -8.63 -6.97
CA PHE A 243 14.00 -10.01 -7.17
C PHE A 243 13.08 -10.47 -6.04
N PRO A 244 12.19 -11.45 -6.28
CA PRO A 244 11.11 -11.79 -5.33
C PRO A 244 11.62 -12.58 -4.11
N THR A 245 12.60 -12.05 -3.43
CA THR A 245 13.19 -12.59 -2.19
C THR A 245 13.63 -11.47 -1.27
N ARG A 246 13.55 -11.70 0.04
CA ARG A 246 14.08 -10.78 1.05
C ARG A 246 15.43 -11.21 1.60
N ILE A 247 15.88 -12.43 1.32
CA ILE A 247 17.18 -12.95 1.75
C ILE A 247 18.29 -12.28 0.95
N ALA A 248 18.19 -12.33 -0.38
CA ALA A 248 19.11 -11.64 -1.29
C ALA A 248 18.49 -10.32 -1.76
N LYS A 249 19.09 -9.19 -1.38
CA LYS A 249 18.56 -7.86 -1.72
C LYS A 249 19.08 -7.36 -3.07
N VAL A 250 18.87 -8.13 -4.12
CA VAL A 250 19.30 -7.80 -5.48
C VAL A 250 18.17 -7.05 -6.20
N THR A 251 18.50 -5.90 -6.78
CA THR A 251 17.58 -5.17 -7.66
C THR A 251 17.37 -5.94 -8.95
N ALA A 252 16.12 -6.24 -9.27
CA ALA A 252 15.73 -6.90 -10.51
C ALA A 252 15.59 -5.90 -11.65
N GLN A 253 14.91 -4.79 -11.41
CA GLN A 253 14.64 -3.76 -12.41
C GLN A 253 14.82 -2.37 -11.78
N GLN A 254 15.30 -1.42 -12.58
CA GLN A 254 15.36 -0.01 -12.16
C GLN A 254 15.35 0.90 -13.38
N ALA A 255 14.36 1.79 -13.45
CA ALA A 255 14.33 2.91 -14.38
C ALA A 255 14.56 4.20 -13.59
N THR A 256 15.59 4.95 -13.98
CA THR A 256 15.85 6.32 -13.50
C THR A 256 15.38 7.28 -14.57
N ILE A 257 14.34 8.03 -14.28
CA ILE A 257 13.71 8.98 -15.20
C ILE A 257 14.08 10.39 -14.76
N ASP A 258 14.99 11.00 -15.43
CA ASP A 258 15.44 12.38 -15.22
C ASP A 258 14.58 13.40 -15.98
N ASN A 259 14.85 14.71 -15.74
CA ASN A 259 14.11 15.80 -16.35
C ASN A 259 12.59 15.70 -16.20
N ALA A 260 12.13 15.03 -15.16
CA ALA A 260 10.73 14.80 -14.88
C ALA A 260 10.05 16.08 -14.35
N THR A 261 8.78 16.26 -14.70
CA THR A 261 7.93 17.36 -14.23
C THR A 261 6.79 16.88 -13.35
N PHE A 262 6.12 15.80 -13.72
CA PHE A 262 5.11 15.11 -12.93
C PHE A 262 4.87 13.71 -13.46
N LEU A 263 4.27 12.85 -12.66
CA LEU A 263 3.76 11.57 -13.12
C LEU A 263 2.27 11.43 -12.82
N TYR A 264 1.61 10.64 -13.65
CA TYR A 264 0.31 10.06 -13.32
C TYR A 264 0.33 8.56 -13.53
N LYS A 265 -0.44 7.85 -12.73
CA LYS A 265 -0.57 6.40 -12.83
C LYS A 265 -1.99 5.97 -12.52
N PHE A 266 -2.39 4.83 -13.08
CA PHE A 266 -3.66 4.20 -12.77
C PHE A 266 -3.52 2.69 -12.68
N SER A 267 -4.46 2.06 -11.98
CA SER A 267 -4.44 0.64 -11.74
C SER A 267 -5.86 0.10 -11.58
N PRO A 268 -6.43 -0.56 -12.60
CA PRO A 268 -7.63 -1.38 -12.45
C PRO A 268 -7.32 -2.66 -11.69
N GLU A 269 -8.29 -3.15 -10.91
CA GLU A 269 -8.19 -4.36 -10.11
C GLU A 269 -9.47 -5.21 -10.20
N LEU A 270 -9.29 -6.52 -10.09
CA LEU A 270 -10.35 -7.52 -10.08
C LEU A 270 -10.11 -8.51 -8.94
N LEU A 271 -11.16 -8.80 -8.18
CA LEU A 271 -11.19 -9.87 -7.20
C LEU A 271 -12.46 -10.69 -7.36
N PHE A 272 -12.29 -12.00 -7.45
CA PHE A 272 -13.37 -12.97 -7.46
C PHE A 272 -13.06 -14.15 -6.56
N ALA A 273 -14.05 -14.60 -5.76
CA ALA A 273 -13.92 -15.88 -5.06
C ALA A 273 -15.29 -16.61 -5.02
N ARG A 274 -15.24 -17.93 -5.24
CA ARG A 274 -16.37 -18.83 -5.10
C ARG A 274 -16.00 -20.01 -4.21
N GLY A 275 -16.61 -20.08 -3.04
CA GLY A 275 -16.26 -21.08 -2.04
C GLY A 275 -14.79 -20.96 -1.62
N ARG A 276 -14.00 -22.00 -1.93
CA ARG A 276 -12.56 -22.12 -1.63
C ARG A 276 -11.63 -21.76 -2.78
N LEU A 277 -12.16 -21.29 -3.90
CA LEU A 277 -11.38 -20.86 -5.06
C LEU A 277 -11.46 -19.34 -5.19
N GLY A 278 -10.35 -18.72 -5.53
CA GLY A 278 -10.27 -17.27 -5.72
C GLY A 278 -9.28 -16.88 -6.80
N VAL A 279 -9.53 -15.73 -7.40
CA VAL A 279 -8.66 -15.08 -8.40
C VAL A 279 -8.55 -13.62 -8.03
N GLU A 280 -7.34 -13.10 -8.05
CA GLU A 280 -7.10 -11.66 -8.00
C GLU A 280 -6.16 -11.25 -9.13
N ALA A 281 -6.41 -10.10 -9.70
CA ALA A 281 -5.59 -9.53 -10.76
C ALA A 281 -5.56 -8.00 -10.65
N GLN A 282 -4.44 -7.43 -11.05
CA GLN A 282 -4.27 -5.98 -11.09
C GLN A 282 -3.31 -5.62 -12.22
N TYR A 283 -3.63 -4.54 -12.92
CA TYR A 283 -2.77 -3.94 -13.94
C TYR A 283 -2.28 -2.59 -13.43
N TYR A 284 -1.09 -2.20 -13.84
CA TYR A 284 -0.46 -0.92 -13.51
C TYR A 284 0.00 -0.22 -14.78
N TYR A 285 -0.25 1.07 -14.84
CA TYR A 285 0.30 1.96 -15.85
C TYR A 285 0.82 3.23 -15.21
N VAL A 286 1.97 3.69 -15.69
CA VAL A 286 2.55 4.98 -15.31
C VAL A 286 3.00 5.73 -16.55
N ASN A 287 2.78 7.05 -16.52
CA ASN A 287 3.39 7.99 -17.45
C ASN A 287 4.11 9.06 -16.64
N VAL A 288 5.38 9.27 -16.95
CA VAL A 288 6.19 10.35 -16.41
C VAL A 288 6.36 11.40 -17.48
N ASN A 289 5.83 12.58 -17.24
CA ASN A 289 6.03 13.72 -18.13
C ASN A 289 7.42 14.31 -17.87
N ARG A 290 8.13 14.63 -18.94
CA ARG A 290 9.48 15.19 -18.89
C ARG A 290 9.48 16.61 -19.47
N LYS A 291 10.54 17.36 -19.20
CA LYS A 291 10.75 18.71 -19.73
C LYS A 291 10.79 18.68 -21.27
N SER A 292 10.55 19.86 -21.90
CA SER A 292 10.66 19.99 -23.34
C SER A 292 12.03 19.51 -23.85
N GLY A 293 12.03 18.79 -24.98
CA GLY A 293 13.21 18.14 -25.54
C GLY A 293 13.46 16.71 -25.09
N PHE A 294 12.66 16.17 -24.14
CA PHE A 294 12.73 14.78 -23.70
C PHE A 294 11.40 14.07 -23.94
N GLU A 295 11.44 12.86 -24.49
CA GLU A 295 10.26 12.01 -24.63
C GLU A 295 9.72 11.58 -23.26
N ASN A 296 8.39 11.56 -23.11
CA ASN A 296 7.74 11.07 -21.90
C ASN A 296 8.01 9.58 -21.72
N PHE A 297 8.31 9.20 -20.48
CA PHE A 297 8.52 7.80 -20.14
C PHE A 297 7.21 7.10 -19.77
N LYS A 298 7.01 5.90 -20.29
CA LYS A 298 5.85 5.05 -20.02
C LYS A 298 6.30 3.67 -19.56
N ALA A 299 5.61 3.15 -18.55
CA ALA A 299 5.85 1.79 -18.07
C ALA A 299 4.54 1.12 -17.66
N SER A 300 4.54 -0.20 -17.65
CA SER A 300 3.37 -0.97 -17.25
C SER A 300 3.75 -2.29 -16.57
N GLY A 301 2.79 -2.88 -15.87
CA GLY A 301 2.92 -4.19 -15.28
C GLY A 301 1.57 -4.77 -14.94
N ALA A 302 1.53 -6.08 -14.72
CA ALA A 302 0.33 -6.77 -14.30
C ALA A 302 0.69 -7.98 -13.46
N TYR A 303 -0.20 -8.37 -12.57
CA TYR A 303 -0.14 -9.68 -11.97
C TYR A 303 -1.52 -10.34 -11.96
N GLY A 304 -1.50 -11.66 -11.90
CA GLY A 304 -2.66 -12.49 -11.62
C GLY A 304 -2.29 -13.59 -10.64
N MET A 305 -3.16 -13.86 -9.67
CA MET A 305 -2.99 -14.94 -8.70
C MET A 305 -4.27 -15.76 -8.64
N PHE A 306 -4.13 -17.06 -8.86
CA PHE A 306 -5.14 -18.08 -8.57
C PHE A 306 -4.85 -18.66 -7.19
N ARG A 307 -5.87 -18.76 -6.35
CA ARG A 307 -5.75 -19.26 -4.98
C ARG A 307 -6.81 -20.29 -4.66
N ALA A 308 -6.43 -21.32 -3.91
CA ALA A 308 -7.32 -22.41 -3.53
C ALA A 308 -7.10 -22.85 -2.08
N ILE A 309 -8.13 -22.80 -1.26
CA ILE A 309 -8.11 -23.42 0.09
C ILE A 309 -8.33 -24.92 -0.09
N VAL A 310 -7.27 -25.70 0.09
CA VAL A 310 -7.31 -27.18 0.03
C VAL A 310 -8.02 -27.74 1.25
N LYS A 311 -7.75 -27.16 2.42
CA LYS A 311 -8.37 -27.52 3.70
C LYS A 311 -8.73 -26.23 4.46
N GLY A 312 -9.96 -26.09 4.91
CA GLY A 312 -10.42 -24.92 5.67
C GLY A 312 -11.80 -24.44 5.21
N ASN A 313 -12.18 -23.26 5.66
CA ASN A 313 -13.43 -22.58 5.33
C ASN A 313 -13.35 -21.87 3.98
N PRO A 314 -14.46 -21.50 3.36
CA PRO A 314 -14.49 -20.58 2.23
C PRO A 314 -13.79 -19.24 2.52
N TYR A 315 -13.46 -18.48 1.46
CA TYR A 315 -12.88 -17.16 1.61
C TYR A 315 -13.85 -16.16 2.21
N GLU A 316 -13.32 -15.26 3.05
CA GLU A 316 -14.02 -14.13 3.64
C GLU A 316 -13.49 -12.82 3.05
N TYR A 317 -14.35 -11.79 3.00
CA TYR A 317 -13.97 -10.47 2.51
C TYR A 317 -13.50 -9.56 3.66
N ASN A 318 -12.47 -8.76 3.43
CA ASN A 318 -11.99 -7.72 4.35
C ASN A 318 -12.55 -6.36 3.90
N GLU A 319 -13.51 -5.83 4.65
CA GLU A 319 -14.23 -4.60 4.33
C GLU A 319 -13.34 -3.35 4.30
N ILE A 320 -12.31 -3.29 5.16
CA ILE A 320 -11.44 -2.10 5.30
C ILE A 320 -10.37 -2.06 4.22
N ASP A 321 -9.75 -3.21 3.95
CA ASP A 321 -8.68 -3.29 2.96
C ASP A 321 -9.25 -3.44 1.54
N GLY A 322 -10.51 -3.86 1.39
CA GLY A 322 -11.09 -4.18 0.10
C GLY A 322 -10.33 -5.33 -0.57
N GLY A 323 -10.32 -6.48 0.06
CA GLY A 323 -9.59 -7.67 -0.39
C GLY A 323 -10.08 -8.93 0.32
N ILE A 324 -9.43 -10.07 0.08
CA ILE A 324 -9.72 -11.31 0.82
C ILE A 324 -9.08 -11.26 2.21
N ALA A 325 -9.84 -11.63 3.23
CA ALA A 325 -9.35 -11.77 4.59
C ALA A 325 -8.37 -12.96 4.71
N THR A 326 -7.54 -12.94 5.74
CA THR A 326 -6.65 -14.09 6.06
C THR A 326 -7.50 -15.33 6.35
N PRO A 327 -7.22 -16.47 5.71
CA PRO A 327 -7.89 -17.71 6.00
C PRO A 327 -7.83 -18.08 7.49
N ARG A 328 -8.88 -18.77 7.97
CA ARG A 328 -8.99 -19.17 9.39
C ARG A 328 -7.89 -20.13 9.81
N PRO A 329 -7.53 -20.18 11.10
CA PRO A 329 -6.55 -21.12 11.63
C PRO A 329 -6.85 -22.58 11.21
N GLY A 330 -5.79 -23.34 10.92
CA GLY A 330 -5.85 -24.72 10.42
C GLY A 330 -6.03 -24.84 8.91
N ALA A 331 -6.20 -23.72 8.18
CA ALA A 331 -6.35 -23.75 6.73
C ALA A 331 -5.03 -24.07 6.02
N LEU A 332 -5.14 -24.79 4.89
CA LEU A 332 -4.09 -25.02 3.91
C LEU A 332 -4.51 -24.35 2.60
N GLU A 333 -3.64 -23.53 2.01
CA GLU A 333 -3.91 -22.79 0.79
C GLU A 333 -2.77 -22.95 -0.20
N LEU A 334 -3.12 -23.10 -1.47
CA LEU A 334 -2.20 -23.04 -2.61
C LEU A 334 -2.46 -21.76 -3.40
N VAL A 335 -1.39 -21.10 -3.84
CA VAL A 335 -1.45 -19.87 -4.65
C VAL A 335 -0.51 -20.00 -5.82
N ALA A 336 -1.03 -19.98 -7.04
CA ALA A 336 -0.25 -19.87 -8.27
C ALA A 336 -0.28 -18.43 -8.74
N GLY A 337 0.88 -17.84 -9.01
CA GLY A 337 1.03 -16.44 -9.39
C GLY A 337 1.84 -16.28 -10.67
N TYR A 338 1.41 -15.30 -11.48
CA TYR A 338 2.17 -14.76 -12.58
C TYR A 338 2.28 -13.25 -12.43
N ASN A 339 3.48 -12.71 -12.68
CA ASN A 339 3.70 -11.28 -12.71
C ASN A 339 4.54 -10.87 -13.93
N TYR A 340 4.10 -9.83 -14.60
CA TYR A 340 4.82 -9.15 -15.67
C TYR A 340 5.07 -7.70 -15.26
N THR A 341 6.30 -7.20 -15.48
CA THR A 341 6.64 -5.79 -15.21
C THR A 341 7.60 -5.32 -16.31
N ASP A 342 7.27 -4.23 -16.98
CA ASP A 342 8.12 -3.61 -17.98
C ASP A 342 8.42 -2.15 -17.60
N LEU A 343 9.66 -1.90 -17.23
CA LEU A 343 10.19 -0.57 -16.90
C LEU A 343 11.06 -0.02 -18.04
N SER A 344 10.88 -0.53 -19.27
CA SER A 344 11.67 -0.10 -20.43
C SER A 344 10.80 0.65 -21.42
N ASP A 345 11.23 1.85 -21.79
CA ASP A 345 10.65 2.66 -22.84
C ASP A 345 11.77 3.11 -23.80
N PRO A 346 11.98 2.39 -24.92
CA PRO A 346 13.02 2.73 -25.87
C PRO A 346 12.85 4.11 -26.52
N LYS A 347 11.62 4.66 -26.59
CA LYS A 347 11.39 6.02 -27.12
C LYS A 347 11.93 7.09 -26.19
N ALA A 348 11.88 6.82 -24.89
CA ALA A 348 12.45 7.69 -23.86
C ALA A 348 13.94 7.44 -23.61
N ASP A 349 14.56 6.48 -24.31
CA ASP A 349 15.94 6.00 -24.12
C ASP A 349 16.19 5.50 -22.70
N ILE A 350 15.22 4.78 -22.12
CA ILE A 350 15.28 4.23 -20.76
C ILE A 350 14.96 2.74 -20.80
N LEU A 351 15.93 1.91 -20.45
CA LEU A 351 15.77 0.44 -20.36
C LEU A 351 15.92 -0.02 -18.91
N GLY A 352 14.83 0.09 -18.13
CA GLY A 352 14.80 -0.28 -16.71
C GLY A 352 14.64 -1.78 -16.47
N GLY A 353 14.33 -2.55 -17.50
CA GLY A 353 14.18 -4.02 -17.47
C GLY A 353 12.75 -4.47 -17.74
N ARG A 354 12.66 -5.70 -18.29
CA ARG A 354 11.42 -6.47 -18.46
C ARG A 354 11.51 -7.73 -17.64
N LEU A 355 10.52 -7.95 -16.77
CA LEU A 355 10.52 -9.06 -15.81
C LEU A 355 9.28 -9.93 -16.00
N ASN A 356 9.49 -11.24 -15.93
CA ASN A 356 8.45 -12.25 -15.78
C ASN A 356 8.76 -13.08 -14.54
N ASP A 357 7.77 -13.28 -13.67
CA ASP A 357 7.87 -14.15 -12.49
C ASP A 357 6.70 -15.13 -12.46
N TYR A 358 7.02 -16.40 -12.30
CA TYR A 358 6.08 -17.50 -12.12
C TYR A 358 6.29 -18.04 -10.72
N SER A 359 5.24 -18.18 -9.94
CA SER A 359 5.36 -18.62 -8.56
C SER A 359 4.27 -19.59 -8.13
N LEU A 360 4.64 -20.52 -7.25
CA LEU A 360 3.72 -21.38 -6.54
C LEU A 360 4.02 -21.26 -5.05
N THR A 361 3.00 -20.90 -4.26
CA THR A 361 3.11 -20.73 -2.82
C THR A 361 2.16 -21.68 -2.11
N PHE A 362 2.64 -22.40 -1.11
CA PHE A 362 1.87 -23.14 -0.14
C PHE A 362 1.81 -22.36 1.17
N ASN A 363 0.62 -22.13 1.72
CA ASN A 363 0.39 -21.47 3.00
C ASN A 363 -0.27 -22.45 3.97
N TYR A 364 0.28 -22.58 5.19
CA TYR A 364 -0.34 -23.23 6.31
C TYR A 364 -0.60 -22.21 7.42
N TYR A 365 -1.85 -21.90 7.67
CA TYR A 365 -2.31 -20.99 8.72
C TYR A 365 -2.41 -21.77 10.04
N ILE A 366 -1.27 -21.97 10.72
CA ILE A 366 -1.14 -22.84 11.91
C ILE A 366 -2.14 -22.41 13.00
N ASN A 367 -2.12 -21.12 13.33
CA ASN A 367 -3.05 -20.51 14.28
C ASN A 367 -3.17 -19.00 14.01
N LYS A 368 -3.88 -18.23 14.86
CA LYS A 368 -4.05 -16.78 14.69
C LYS A 368 -2.75 -15.98 14.74
N TYR A 369 -1.66 -16.57 15.25
CA TYR A 369 -0.36 -15.93 15.43
C TYR A 369 0.70 -16.41 14.43
N MET A 370 0.54 -17.61 13.87
CA MET A 370 1.62 -18.28 13.11
C MET A 370 1.13 -18.74 11.74
N ILE A 371 1.93 -18.39 10.72
CA ILE A 371 1.74 -18.84 9.35
C ILE A 371 3.07 -19.43 8.86
N TRP A 372 3.05 -20.64 8.34
CA TRP A 372 4.17 -21.22 7.63
C TRP A 372 3.90 -21.21 6.13
N ARG A 373 4.92 -20.84 5.36
CA ARG A 373 4.84 -20.72 3.90
C ARG A 373 6.01 -21.37 3.25
N VAL A 374 5.77 -21.97 2.08
CA VAL A 374 6.81 -22.45 1.17
C VAL A 374 6.50 -21.90 -0.22
N ARG A 375 7.49 -21.31 -0.87
CA ARG A 375 7.36 -20.74 -2.21
C ARG A 375 8.45 -21.28 -3.12
N ALA A 376 8.05 -21.68 -4.32
CA ALA A 376 8.93 -21.86 -5.45
C ALA A 376 8.64 -20.79 -6.49
N SER A 377 9.67 -20.19 -7.10
CA SER A 377 9.47 -19.28 -8.22
C SER A 377 10.61 -19.30 -9.22
N TYR A 378 10.29 -18.85 -10.42
CA TYR A 378 11.24 -18.63 -11.50
C TYR A 378 11.02 -17.21 -12.05
N THR A 379 12.08 -16.40 -11.98
CA THR A 379 12.07 -14.99 -12.39
C THR A 379 13.10 -14.79 -13.50
N GLY A 380 12.66 -14.28 -14.65
CA GLY A 380 13.53 -13.85 -15.74
C GLY A 380 13.49 -12.32 -15.90
N VAL A 381 14.67 -11.70 -16.04
CA VAL A 381 14.82 -10.25 -16.26
C VAL A 381 15.72 -9.98 -17.46
N THR A 382 15.22 -9.18 -18.39
CA THR A 382 15.88 -8.81 -19.66
C THR A 382 15.82 -7.29 -19.88
N TYR A 383 16.49 -6.78 -20.89
CA TYR A 383 16.46 -5.35 -21.32
C TYR A 383 16.76 -4.39 -20.17
N ARG A 384 17.85 -4.62 -19.44
CA ARG A 384 18.29 -3.78 -18.31
C ARG A 384 19.51 -2.97 -18.67
N GLN A 385 19.48 -1.68 -18.28
CA GLN A 385 20.65 -0.82 -18.28
C GLN A 385 20.85 -0.17 -16.91
N GLU A 386 22.10 0.05 -16.54
CA GLU A 386 22.49 0.90 -15.43
C GLU A 386 22.50 2.34 -15.91
N TYR A 387 21.76 3.21 -15.25
CA TYR A 387 21.79 4.65 -15.51
C TYR A 387 23.13 5.24 -15.09
N VAL A 388 23.80 5.93 -16.02
CA VAL A 388 25.05 6.64 -15.77
C VAL A 388 24.79 8.15 -15.94
N PRO A 389 24.87 8.95 -14.87
CA PRO A 389 24.69 10.40 -14.96
C PRO A 389 25.68 11.03 -15.93
N ASN A 390 25.17 11.80 -16.91
CA ASN A 390 25.97 12.47 -17.94
C ASN A 390 26.88 11.56 -18.78
N GLY A 391 26.51 10.27 -18.89
CA GLY A 391 27.28 9.27 -19.63
C GLY A 391 26.39 8.33 -20.41
N THR A 392 27.01 7.34 -21.06
CA THR A 392 26.28 6.26 -21.75
C THR A 392 25.85 5.21 -20.76
N ASN A 393 24.56 4.84 -20.76
CA ASN A 393 24.03 3.74 -19.94
C ASN A 393 24.74 2.43 -20.28
N ARG A 394 24.90 1.56 -19.27
CA ARG A 394 25.59 0.27 -19.39
C ARG A 394 24.61 -0.88 -19.41
N ASP A 395 24.75 -1.78 -20.36
CA ASP A 395 23.93 -2.98 -20.38
C ASP A 395 24.21 -3.88 -19.17
N ILE A 396 23.15 -4.40 -18.58
CA ILE A 396 23.20 -5.39 -17.52
C ILE A 396 22.80 -6.75 -18.11
N PRO A 397 23.56 -7.83 -17.89
CA PRO A 397 23.23 -9.15 -18.41
C PRO A 397 21.83 -9.63 -18.00
N ASN A 398 21.17 -10.34 -18.90
CA ASN A 398 19.91 -11.01 -18.62
C ASN A 398 20.10 -12.00 -17.47
N THR A 399 19.22 -11.92 -16.48
CA THR A 399 19.33 -12.72 -15.27
C THR A 399 18.07 -13.56 -15.07
N ASN A 400 18.29 -14.88 -14.90
CA ASN A 400 17.24 -15.82 -14.52
C ASN A 400 17.53 -16.34 -13.12
N LEU A 401 16.52 -16.35 -12.26
CA LEU A 401 16.60 -16.82 -10.88
C LEU A 401 15.52 -17.85 -10.63
N GLY A 402 15.92 -19.09 -10.36
CA GLY A 402 15.10 -20.10 -9.72
C GLY A 402 15.31 -20.06 -8.21
N LEU A 403 14.23 -20.09 -7.43
CA LEU A 403 14.33 -20.11 -5.98
C LEU A 403 13.29 -21.04 -5.34
N ILE A 404 13.67 -21.57 -4.18
CA ILE A 404 12.76 -22.22 -3.24
C ILE A 404 13.02 -21.58 -1.88
N GLU A 405 11.97 -21.03 -1.26
CA GLU A 405 12.06 -20.36 0.03
C GLU A 405 10.99 -20.90 0.98
N THR A 406 11.31 -20.92 2.27
CA THR A 406 10.35 -21.14 3.35
C THR A 406 10.37 -19.98 4.32
N ARG A 407 9.21 -19.63 4.86
CA ARG A 407 9.01 -18.54 5.84
C ARG A 407 8.15 -19.02 6.98
N LEU A 408 8.63 -18.84 8.21
CA LEU A 408 7.79 -18.83 9.40
C LEU A 408 7.49 -17.38 9.78
N GLN A 409 6.22 -17.02 9.74
CA GLN A 409 5.74 -15.72 10.21
C GLN A 409 5.09 -15.89 11.57
N ILE A 410 5.54 -15.10 12.55
CA ILE A 410 4.95 -14.98 13.88
C ILE A 410 4.43 -13.56 14.04
N LYS A 411 3.19 -13.38 14.47
CA LYS A 411 2.56 -12.08 14.74
C LYS A 411 1.79 -12.12 16.05
N PHE A 412 1.71 -11.00 16.75
CA PHE A 412 1.00 -10.85 18.02
C PHE A 412 0.38 -9.45 18.15
#